data_4c362301719b48195c5489b03a35e103
#
_entry.id   4c362301719b48195c5489b03a35e103
#
_cell.length_a   1.000
_cell.length_b   1.000
_cell.length_c   1.000
_cell.angle_alpha   90.00
_cell.angle_beta   90.00
_cell.angle_gamma   90.00
#
_symmetry.space_group_name_H-M   'P 1'
#
loop_
_entity.id
_entity.type
_entity.pdbx_description
1 polymer ?
#
loop_
_entity_poly.entity_id
_entity_poly.type
_entity_poly.pdbx_seq_one_letter_code
_entity_poly.pdbx_strand_id
1 'polypeptide(L)' 'MSPANPRLALKRHACERGMSLAALSARIGRNAAYLQQYVERGSPKRLPEDDRRHLAIALNIDERELGAREPWRPA' A
#
# COMPACT_ATOMS: atom_id res chain seq x y z
N MET A 1 15.96 12.92 -8.30
CA MET A 1 15.25 12.04 -7.36
C MET A 1 14.22 11.23 -8.13
N SER A 2 14.30 9.92 -8.06
CA SER A 2 13.35 9.09 -8.80
C SER A 2 11.95 9.21 -8.18
N PRO A 3 10.90 9.21 -9.01
CA PRO A 3 9.54 9.24 -8.50
C PRO A 3 9.28 8.02 -7.63
N ALA A 4 8.48 8.20 -6.61
CA ALA A 4 8.11 7.11 -5.74
C ALA A 4 7.38 6.02 -6.54
N ASN A 5 7.81 4.77 -6.36
CA ASN A 5 7.12 3.64 -6.93
C ASN A 5 6.20 3.08 -5.83
N PRO A 6 4.87 3.27 -5.95
CA PRO A 6 3.95 2.85 -4.89
C PRO A 6 4.03 1.37 -4.56
N ARG A 7 4.28 0.54 -5.56
CA ARG A 7 4.36 -0.92 -5.37
C ARG A 7 5.59 -1.30 -4.56
N LEU A 8 6.73 -0.71 -4.90
CA LEU A 8 7.97 -0.96 -4.15
C LEU A 8 7.89 -0.36 -2.75
N ALA A 9 7.30 0.83 -2.61
CA ALA A 9 7.10 1.46 -1.31
C ALA A 9 6.24 0.59 -0.40
N LEU A 10 5.15 0.05 -0.92
CA LEU A 10 4.28 -0.85 -0.16
C LEU A 10 5.04 -2.09 0.30
N LYS A 11 5.76 -2.73 -0.61
CA LYS A 11 6.54 -3.91 -0.28
C LYS A 11 7.59 -3.63 0.79
N ARG A 12 8.31 -2.52 0.66
CA ARG A 12 9.33 -2.13 1.62
C ARG A 12 8.75 -1.89 3.01
N HIS A 13 7.67 -1.10 3.09
CA HIS A 13 7.05 -0.80 4.38
C HIS A 13 6.48 -2.04 5.05
N ALA A 14 5.89 -2.93 4.27
CA ALA A 14 5.39 -4.20 4.81
C ALA A 14 6.54 -5.04 5.38
N CYS A 15 7.63 -5.15 4.64
CA CYS A 15 8.81 -5.89 5.07
C CYS A 15 9.42 -5.30 6.34
N GLU A 16 9.57 -3.98 6.40
CA GLU A 16 10.12 -3.29 7.57
C GLU A 16 9.30 -3.54 8.83
N ARG A 17 8.00 -3.76 8.69
CA ARG A 17 7.09 -3.98 9.80
C ARG A 17 6.81 -5.45 10.07
N GLY A 18 7.48 -6.34 9.33
CA GLY A 18 7.26 -7.78 9.47
C GLY A 18 5.87 -8.23 9.10
N MET A 19 5.19 -7.51 8.21
CA MET A 19 3.82 -7.84 7.79
C MET A 19 3.84 -8.44 6.38
N SER A 20 3.08 -9.52 6.19
CA SER A 20 2.92 -10.08 4.85
C SER A 20 1.90 -9.27 4.04
N LEU A 21 2.01 -9.32 2.71
CA LEU A 21 1.03 -8.69 1.84
C LEU A 21 -0.35 -9.33 2.01
N ALA A 22 -0.40 -10.62 2.31
CA ALA A 22 -1.65 -11.32 2.61
C ALA A 22 -2.33 -10.76 3.86
N ALA A 23 -1.55 -10.53 4.92
CA ALA A 23 -2.08 -9.96 6.15
C ALA A 23 -2.59 -8.54 5.95
N LEU A 24 -1.85 -7.73 5.18
CA LEU A 24 -2.28 -6.37 4.86
C LEU A 24 -3.53 -6.37 4.00
N SER A 25 -3.63 -7.28 3.03
CA SER A 25 -4.84 -7.41 2.20
C SER A 25 -6.06 -7.68 3.06
N ALA A 26 -5.95 -8.62 3.99
CA ALA A 26 -7.04 -8.91 4.91
C ALA A 26 -7.39 -7.70 5.79
N ARG A 27 -6.38 -6.95 6.20
CA ARG A 27 -6.57 -5.78 7.06
C ARG A 27 -7.38 -4.68 6.39
N ILE A 28 -7.28 -4.56 5.06
CA ILE A 28 -8.07 -3.58 4.30
C ILE A 28 -9.34 -4.17 3.72
N GLY A 29 -9.72 -5.38 4.15
CA GLY A 29 -10.97 -6.01 3.73
C GLY A 29 -10.93 -6.65 2.35
N ARG A 30 -9.76 -7.00 1.85
CA ARG A 30 -9.57 -7.65 0.55
C ARG A 30 -9.13 -9.11 0.72
N ASN A 31 -9.18 -9.89 -0.36
CA ASN A 31 -8.69 -11.26 -0.31
C ASN A 31 -7.16 -11.28 -0.16
N ALA A 32 -6.62 -12.41 0.30
CA ALA A 32 -5.20 -12.52 0.65
C ALA A 32 -4.25 -12.25 -0.53
N ALA A 33 -4.66 -12.49 -1.75
CA ALA A 33 -3.82 -12.31 -2.93
C ALA A 33 -3.85 -10.88 -3.51
N TYR A 34 -4.72 -10.01 -2.99
CA TYR A 34 -5.00 -8.71 -3.59
C TYR A 34 -3.75 -7.84 -3.73
N LEU A 35 -3.03 -7.61 -2.63
CA LEU A 35 -1.85 -6.75 -2.66
C LEU A 35 -0.66 -7.41 -3.35
N GLN A 36 -0.56 -8.74 -3.28
CA GLN A 36 0.49 -9.45 -3.99
C GLN A 36 0.33 -9.29 -5.51
N GLN A 37 -0.89 -9.39 -6.01
CA GLN A 37 -1.17 -9.15 -7.42
C GLN A 37 -0.85 -7.70 -7.81
N TYR A 38 -1.17 -6.76 -6.96
CA TYR A 38 -0.84 -5.36 -7.19
C TYR A 38 0.67 -5.15 -7.31
N VAL A 39 1.45 -5.71 -6.38
CA VAL A 39 2.90 -5.55 -6.34
C VAL A 39 3.58 -6.29 -7.50
N GLU A 40 3.20 -7.53 -7.75
CA GLU A 40 3.91 -8.39 -8.70
C GLU A 40 3.41 -8.25 -10.15
N ARG A 41 2.10 -8.07 -10.32
CA ARG A 41 1.49 -8.04 -11.65
C ARG A 41 1.02 -6.65 -12.08
N GLY A 42 1.03 -5.69 -11.15
CA GLY A 42 0.51 -4.35 -11.43
C GLY A 42 -0.99 -4.31 -11.65
N SER A 43 -1.72 -5.22 -11.05
CA SER A 43 -3.17 -5.28 -11.15
C SER A 43 -3.81 -5.19 -9.76
N PRO A 44 -4.60 -4.15 -9.49
CA PRO A 44 -4.90 -3.01 -10.37
C PRO A 44 -3.68 -2.12 -10.60
N LYS A 45 -3.69 -1.32 -11.64
CA LYS A 45 -2.57 -0.39 -11.90
C LYS A 45 -2.39 0.62 -10.79
N ARG A 46 -3.51 1.07 -10.22
CA ARG A 46 -3.55 1.97 -9.06
C ARG A 46 -4.49 1.40 -8.03
N LEU A 47 -4.11 1.53 -6.78
CA LEU A 47 -5.00 1.17 -5.70
C LEU A 47 -6.15 2.17 -5.62
N PRO A 48 -7.39 1.71 -5.37
CA PRO A 48 -8.48 2.61 -5.05
C PRO A 48 -8.10 3.53 -3.87
N GLU A 49 -8.68 4.71 -3.84
CA GLU A 49 -8.36 5.70 -2.82
C GLU A 49 -8.58 5.17 -1.40
N ASP A 50 -9.68 4.47 -1.18
CA ASP A 50 -9.99 3.90 0.13
C ASP A 50 -8.92 2.89 0.56
N ASP A 51 -8.49 2.03 -0.35
CA ASP A 51 -7.47 1.04 -0.06
C ASP A 51 -6.12 1.70 0.26
N ARG A 52 -5.76 2.74 -0.50
CA ARG A 52 -4.53 3.49 -0.23
C ARG A 52 -4.54 4.10 1.16
N ARG A 53 -5.66 4.73 1.52
CA ARG A 53 -5.81 5.36 2.82
C ARG A 53 -5.74 4.36 3.96
N HIS A 54 -6.46 3.26 3.82
CA HIS A 54 -6.43 2.20 4.84
C HIS A 54 -5.03 1.61 5.01
N LEU A 55 -4.30 1.42 3.91
CA LEU A 55 -2.92 0.94 3.97
C LEU A 55 -1.99 1.95 4.64
N ALA A 56 -2.11 3.23 4.29
CA ALA A 56 -1.30 4.27 4.89
C ALA A 56 -1.50 4.34 6.40
N ILE A 57 -2.74 4.22 6.85
CA ILE A 57 -3.07 4.19 8.26
C ILE A 57 -2.48 2.93 8.93
N ALA A 58 -2.68 1.77 8.31
CA ALA A 58 -2.17 0.51 8.85
C ALA A 58 -0.65 0.48 8.97
N LEU A 59 0.04 1.09 8.01
CA LEU A 59 1.50 1.15 7.98
C LEU A 59 2.05 2.39 8.68
N ASN A 60 1.19 3.34 9.03
CA ASN A 60 1.57 4.62 9.62
C ASN A 60 2.56 5.39 8.74
N ILE A 61 2.23 5.52 7.47
CA ILE A 61 3.04 6.23 6.47
C ILE A 61 2.21 7.29 5.79
N ASP A 62 2.90 8.22 5.11
CA ASP A 62 2.24 9.23 4.28
C ASP A 62 1.64 8.54 3.05
N GLU A 63 0.35 8.78 2.80
CA GLU A 63 -0.37 8.17 1.68
C GLU A 63 0.23 8.52 0.32
N ARG A 64 0.98 9.63 0.22
CA ARG A 64 1.67 10.00 -1.02
C ARG A 64 2.68 8.95 -1.46
N GLU A 65 3.26 8.20 -0.53
CA GLU A 65 4.16 7.10 -0.86
C GLU A 65 3.44 6.00 -1.63
N LEU A 66 2.12 5.95 -1.53
CA LEU A 66 1.27 5.00 -2.24
C LEU A 66 0.55 5.64 -3.43
N GLY A 67 0.95 6.86 -3.81
CA GLY A 67 0.48 7.52 -5.02
C GLY A 67 -0.72 8.46 -4.86
N ALA A 68 -1.07 8.84 -3.65
CA ALA A 68 -2.22 9.73 -3.43
C ALA A 68 -1.89 11.19 -3.78
N ARG A 69 -2.91 11.93 -4.24
CA ARG A 69 -2.78 13.35 -4.53
C ARG A 69 -2.99 14.21 -3.29
N GLU A 70 -4.03 13.90 -2.52
CA GLU A 70 -4.36 14.58 -1.27
C GLU A 70 -4.23 13.57 -0.15
N PRO A 71 -3.04 13.47 0.42
CA PRO A 71 -2.74 12.35 1.28
C PRO A 71 -3.24 12.52 2.71
N TRP A 72 -3.61 11.42 3.30
CA TRP A 72 -3.63 11.29 4.74
C TRP A 72 -2.19 11.29 5.24
N ARG A 73 -1.93 11.96 6.35
CA ARG A 73 -0.60 11.98 6.96
C ARG A 73 -0.67 11.54 8.42
N PRO A 74 0.37 10.85 8.90
CA PRO A 74 0.47 10.60 10.33
C PRO A 74 0.55 11.92 11.10
N ALA A 75 -0.08 11.96 12.24
CA ALA A 75 -0.04 13.15 13.09
C ALA A 75 1.36 13.36 13.68
#